data_6460efa309b92bb19941b8acb2b5c949
#
_entry.id   6460efa309b92bb19941b8acb2b5c949
#
_cell.length_a   1.000
_cell.length_b   1.000
_cell.length_c   1.000
_cell.angle_alpha   90.00
_cell.angle_beta   90.00
_cell.angle_gamma   90.00
#
_symmetry.space_group_name_H-M   'P 1'
#
loop_
_entity.id
_entity.type
_entity.pdbx_description
1 polymer ?
#
loop_
_entity_poly.entity_id
_entity_poly.type
_entity_poly.pdbx_seq_one_letter_code
_entity_poly.pdbx_strand_id
1 'polypeptide(L)'
;MPADAQPFAVLRVSFSSGLMKPNPPSLLRRLNPPGLFALVAGLGLSGGCSIYHPAAQPLAPGTTAAALDARTLHDDGLRRYLVQNLGHEPAPWPLTAWDFETLSWAAFYFNPTLDVARAQWEVARAGLKTAAARPNPTLSVIPGYNTNPGAGISPWLPAISADYLLETSGKRDRRQEIARLATESSRQAVLAAAWQVRGDLRRALIDLASAEKKLSLLQAQSGLQQRVVALLEQRLQAGSLSAGELAAPRVALVRAETDLAAAERQLPLARQRVAQILGVPADALRDLTLNPPALPNRFSAGQLEAARRISLQSRADVLGALARYESSQAALASEVAKQYPDIHLGPGYQYDQGADKWTLGLTFELPVFNHNEGPIAEAEARRRQAAAEFVALQAQVIADIDGAAAAQDAAAVNLSHLARIQAELKLQQDRLQSRLTAGNADRLEVASAGLELAAGELALLDAQAQAASAAGQLEDSLQVPFSNLDALVVPSRALTSLPSP
;
A
#
# COMPACT_ATOMS: atom_id res chain seq x y z
N MET A 1 -24.03 16.83 -25.22
CA MET A 1 -25.06 15.75 -25.24
C MET A 1 -24.76 14.85 -24.05
N PRO A 2 -25.61 14.79 -23.02
CA PRO A 2 -25.38 13.99 -21.82
C PRO A 2 -25.94 12.58 -22.00
N ALA A 3 -25.23 11.60 -21.46
CA ALA A 3 -25.68 10.22 -21.35
C ALA A 3 -26.17 9.94 -19.94
N ASP A 4 -27.33 9.33 -19.88
CA ASP A 4 -28.22 9.07 -18.79
C ASP A 4 -27.63 8.23 -17.65
N ALA A 5 -27.78 8.74 -16.42
CA ALA A 5 -27.70 7.97 -15.19
C ALA A 5 -29.12 7.43 -14.86
N GLN A 6 -29.28 6.12 -14.81
CA GLN A 6 -30.52 5.50 -14.34
C GLN A 6 -30.50 5.31 -12.81
N PRO A 7 -31.59 5.62 -12.09
CA PRO A 7 -31.67 5.43 -10.64
C PRO A 7 -32.15 4.02 -10.27
N PHE A 8 -31.60 3.51 -9.18
CA PHE A 8 -31.99 2.26 -8.53
C PHE A 8 -33.46 2.25 -8.12
N ALA A 9 -34.20 1.26 -8.59
CA ALA A 9 -35.59 0.99 -8.24
C ALA A 9 -35.65 0.43 -6.80
N VAL A 10 -36.32 1.18 -5.93
CA VAL A 10 -36.71 0.74 -4.57
C VAL A 10 -37.98 -0.13 -4.72
N LEU A 11 -37.84 -1.41 -4.44
CA LEU A 11 -38.99 -2.34 -4.37
C LEU A 11 -39.77 -2.06 -3.08
N ARG A 12 -40.92 -1.36 -3.19
CA ARG A 12 -41.93 -1.26 -2.14
C ARG A 12 -42.80 -2.50 -2.17
N VAL A 13 -42.68 -3.34 -1.16
CA VAL A 13 -43.67 -4.42 -0.91
C VAL A 13 -44.80 -3.83 -0.09
N SER A 14 -45.96 -3.68 -0.72
CA SER A 14 -47.21 -3.31 -0.04
C SER A 14 -47.81 -4.53 0.62
N PHE A 15 -47.92 -4.53 1.95
CA PHE A 15 -48.73 -5.48 2.70
C PHE A 15 -50.19 -5.01 2.71
N SER A 16 -51.07 -5.73 2.07
CA SER A 16 -52.51 -5.54 2.21
C SER A 16 -52.98 -6.31 3.45
N SER A 17 -53.55 -5.59 4.40
CA SER A 17 -54.15 -6.13 5.61
C SER A 17 -55.50 -6.77 5.31
N GLY A 18 -55.55 -8.09 5.15
CA GLY A 18 -56.76 -8.87 5.18
C GLY A 18 -56.94 -9.45 6.58
N LEU A 19 -57.85 -8.89 7.36
CA LEU A 19 -58.30 -9.43 8.64
C LEU A 19 -59.12 -10.71 8.40
N MET A 20 -58.50 -11.88 8.57
CA MET A 20 -59.18 -13.16 8.71
C MET A 20 -58.98 -13.64 10.16
N LYS A 21 -60.11 -13.75 10.91
CA LYS A 21 -60.13 -14.33 12.24
C LYS A 21 -59.74 -15.81 12.15
N PRO A 22 -58.72 -16.29 12.85
CA PRO A 22 -58.46 -17.72 12.90
C PRO A 22 -59.33 -18.38 14.01
N ASN A 23 -60.12 -19.35 13.60
CA ASN A 23 -60.62 -20.36 14.54
C ASN A 23 -59.42 -21.23 15.04
N PRO A 24 -59.32 -21.52 16.31
CA PRO A 24 -58.22 -22.34 16.79
C PRO A 24 -58.41 -23.81 16.36
N PRO A 25 -57.41 -24.43 15.73
CA PRO A 25 -57.46 -25.84 15.43
C PRO A 25 -57.30 -26.67 16.70
N SER A 26 -58.24 -27.55 16.96
CA SER A 26 -58.35 -28.50 18.08
C SER A 26 -57.31 -29.65 18.06
N LEU A 27 -56.14 -29.44 17.47
CA LEU A 27 -55.07 -30.45 17.28
C LEU A 27 -53.99 -30.45 18.37
N LEU A 28 -53.97 -29.48 19.29
CA LEU A 28 -52.95 -29.40 20.34
C LEU A 28 -53.25 -30.24 21.61
N ARG A 29 -54.36 -31.00 21.64
CA ARG A 29 -54.81 -31.65 22.87
C ARG A 29 -54.35 -33.12 23.08
N ARG A 30 -53.49 -33.67 22.23
CA ARG A 30 -52.94 -35.05 22.40
C ARG A 30 -51.48 -35.18 21.91
N LEU A 31 -50.58 -34.37 22.37
CA LEU A 31 -49.14 -34.71 22.28
C LEU A 31 -48.69 -35.20 23.67
N ASN A 32 -48.47 -36.50 23.79
CA ASN A 32 -47.83 -37.09 24.95
C ASN A 32 -46.40 -36.46 25.13
N PRO A 33 -45.98 -36.18 26.37
CA PRO A 33 -44.65 -35.54 26.62
C PRO A 33 -43.45 -36.20 25.92
N PRO A 34 -43.37 -37.54 25.72
CA PRO A 34 -42.29 -38.12 24.94
C PRO A 34 -42.34 -37.77 23.42
N GLY A 35 -43.51 -37.49 22.86
CA GLY A 35 -43.66 -37.08 21.42
C GLY A 35 -43.15 -35.68 21.16
N LEU A 36 -43.30 -34.75 22.09
CA LEU A 36 -42.77 -33.40 21.97
C LEU A 36 -41.25 -33.35 22.01
N PHE A 37 -40.61 -34.20 22.88
CA PHE A 37 -39.18 -34.37 22.96
C PHE A 37 -38.57 -34.95 21.67
N ALA A 38 -39.25 -35.92 21.04
CA ALA A 38 -38.82 -36.52 19.78
C ALA A 38 -38.95 -35.51 18.61
N LEU A 39 -39.93 -34.63 18.62
CA LEU A 39 -40.17 -33.60 17.57
C LEU A 39 -39.12 -32.48 17.70
N VAL A 40 -38.77 -32.02 18.91
CA VAL A 40 -37.77 -30.99 19.15
C VAL A 40 -36.36 -31.55 18.90
N ALA A 41 -36.07 -32.80 19.27
CA ALA A 41 -34.80 -33.45 18.93
C ALA A 41 -34.65 -33.70 17.43
N GLY A 42 -35.74 -34.04 16.73
CA GLY A 42 -35.74 -34.23 15.28
C GLY A 42 -35.56 -32.91 14.47
N LEU A 43 -36.16 -31.82 14.94
CA LEU A 43 -35.96 -30.48 14.32
C LEU A 43 -34.57 -29.88 14.61
N GLY A 44 -33.98 -30.18 15.75
CA GLY A 44 -32.63 -29.73 16.10
C GLY A 44 -31.52 -30.46 15.32
N LEU A 45 -31.76 -31.71 14.92
CA LEU A 45 -30.80 -32.51 14.15
C LEU A 45 -30.92 -32.34 12.62
N SER A 46 -32.06 -31.87 12.11
CA SER A 46 -32.29 -31.63 10.68
C SER A 46 -31.95 -30.22 10.21
N GLY A 47 -31.76 -29.25 11.13
CA GLY A 47 -31.15 -27.99 10.86
C GLY A 47 -29.65 -28.19 10.68
N GLY A 48 -29.24 -28.63 9.49
CA GLY A 48 -27.85 -28.96 9.19
C GLY A 48 -26.91 -27.89 9.67
N CYS A 49 -26.07 -28.21 10.66
CA CYS A 49 -24.88 -27.44 10.92
C CYS A 49 -24.08 -27.42 9.62
N SER A 50 -24.19 -26.33 8.87
CA SER A 50 -23.32 -26.09 7.71
C SER A 50 -21.92 -25.96 8.26
N ILE A 51 -21.23 -27.10 8.39
CA ILE A 51 -19.82 -27.14 8.81
C ILE A 51 -19.03 -26.70 7.57
N TYR A 52 -18.45 -25.52 7.65
CA TYR A 52 -17.54 -25.05 6.62
C TYR A 52 -16.25 -25.87 6.68
N HIS A 53 -16.00 -26.62 5.61
CA HIS A 53 -14.74 -27.34 5.42
C HIS A 53 -13.87 -26.51 4.46
N PRO A 54 -12.86 -25.75 4.94
CA PRO A 54 -11.96 -25.06 4.06
C PRO A 54 -11.14 -26.09 3.28
N ALA A 55 -11.08 -25.92 1.94
CA ALA A 55 -10.15 -26.69 1.13
C ALA A 55 -8.71 -26.30 1.53
N ALA A 56 -7.90 -27.33 1.86
CA ALA A 56 -6.49 -27.10 2.12
C ALA A 56 -5.83 -26.54 0.86
N GLN A 57 -5.14 -25.41 0.99
CA GLN A 57 -4.35 -24.80 -0.08
C GLN A 57 -2.87 -24.81 0.32
N PRO A 58 -2.18 -25.97 0.18
CA PRO A 58 -0.78 -26.05 0.55
C PRO A 58 0.06 -25.16 -0.35
N LEU A 59 0.93 -24.36 0.23
CA LEU A 59 1.96 -23.63 -0.50
C LEU A 59 3.13 -24.58 -0.77
N ALA A 60 3.47 -24.78 -2.05
CA ALA A 60 4.64 -25.55 -2.46
C ALA A 60 5.74 -24.56 -2.90
N PRO A 61 6.87 -24.45 -2.19
CA PRO A 61 7.92 -23.46 -2.51
C PRO A 61 8.43 -23.55 -3.94
N GLY A 62 8.55 -24.76 -4.50
CA GLY A 62 9.02 -24.95 -5.88
C GLY A 62 8.04 -24.41 -6.93
N THR A 63 6.74 -24.59 -6.74
CA THR A 63 5.72 -24.08 -7.67
C THR A 63 5.57 -22.58 -7.60
N THR A 64 5.67 -22.00 -6.39
CA THR A 64 5.63 -20.55 -6.22
C THR A 64 6.88 -19.88 -6.80
N ALA A 65 8.07 -20.46 -6.63
CA ALA A 65 9.31 -19.97 -7.23
C ALA A 65 9.21 -20.02 -8.78
N ALA A 66 8.81 -21.15 -9.34
CA ALA A 66 8.64 -21.29 -10.79
C ALA A 66 7.61 -20.29 -11.36
N ALA A 67 6.52 -20.02 -10.64
CA ALA A 67 5.54 -19.01 -11.05
C ALA A 67 6.11 -17.58 -11.02
N LEU A 68 7.01 -17.27 -10.07
CA LEU A 68 7.71 -15.98 -10.02
C LEU A 68 8.71 -15.84 -11.17
N ASP A 69 9.48 -16.91 -11.46
CA ASP A 69 10.46 -16.93 -12.54
C ASP A 69 9.81 -16.86 -13.94
N ALA A 70 8.57 -17.33 -14.06
CA ALA A 70 7.82 -17.28 -15.33
C ALA A 70 7.17 -15.92 -15.61
N ARG A 71 7.22 -14.95 -14.69
CA ARG A 71 6.61 -13.63 -14.88
C ARG A 71 7.31 -12.84 -15.98
N THR A 72 6.53 -12.24 -16.85
CA THR A 72 7.02 -11.36 -17.92
C THR A 72 6.15 -10.11 -18.02
N LEU A 73 6.71 -9.02 -18.58
CA LEU A 73 5.93 -7.81 -18.87
C LEU A 73 5.02 -7.97 -20.12
N HIS A 74 5.03 -9.14 -20.76
CA HIS A 74 4.16 -9.48 -21.90
C HIS A 74 2.91 -10.27 -21.48
N ASP A 75 2.63 -10.36 -20.18
CA ASP A 75 1.50 -11.10 -19.61
C ASP A 75 0.16 -10.51 -20.04
N ASP A 76 -0.77 -11.35 -20.50
CA ASP A 76 -2.10 -10.93 -20.93
C ASP A 76 -2.99 -10.40 -19.78
N GLY A 77 -2.74 -10.84 -18.55
CA GLY A 77 -3.38 -10.31 -17.34
C GLY A 77 -2.92 -8.89 -17.06
N LEU A 78 -1.62 -8.64 -17.19
CA LEU A 78 -1.05 -7.30 -17.10
C LEU A 78 -1.61 -6.39 -18.18
N ARG A 79 -1.71 -6.84 -19.44
CA ARG A 79 -2.32 -6.07 -20.53
C ARG A 79 -3.73 -5.60 -20.18
N ARG A 80 -4.59 -6.52 -19.73
CA ARG A 80 -5.96 -6.19 -19.31
C ARG A 80 -5.98 -5.20 -18.14
N TYR A 81 -5.09 -5.38 -17.18
CA TYR A 81 -4.95 -4.49 -16.05
C TYR A 81 -4.52 -3.08 -16.47
N LEU A 82 -3.56 -2.96 -17.41
CA LEU A 82 -3.14 -1.68 -17.98
C LEU A 82 -4.28 -0.98 -18.71
N VAL A 83 -5.01 -1.68 -19.60
CA VAL A 83 -6.18 -1.13 -20.31
C VAL A 83 -7.23 -0.58 -19.34
N GLN A 84 -7.51 -1.32 -18.27
CA GLN A 84 -8.50 -0.92 -17.27
C GLN A 84 -8.10 0.37 -16.52
N ASN A 85 -6.81 0.55 -16.23
CA ASN A 85 -6.32 1.65 -15.40
C ASN A 85 -5.87 2.87 -16.22
N LEU A 86 -5.35 2.67 -17.44
CA LEU A 86 -4.97 3.76 -18.34
C LEU A 86 -6.15 4.31 -19.15
N GLY A 87 -7.25 3.54 -19.28
CA GLY A 87 -8.40 3.93 -20.10
C GLY A 87 -8.18 3.80 -21.61
N HIS A 88 -7.04 3.32 -22.05
CA HIS A 88 -6.70 3.06 -23.45
C HIS A 88 -5.78 1.85 -23.56
N GLU A 89 -5.74 1.24 -24.73
CA GLU A 89 -4.85 0.12 -24.99
C GLU A 89 -3.42 0.60 -25.23
N PRO A 90 -2.42 0.05 -24.51
CA PRO A 90 -1.02 0.33 -24.82
C PRO A 90 -0.67 -0.25 -26.22
N ALA A 91 -0.20 0.60 -27.13
CA ALA A 91 0.13 0.19 -28.49
C ALA A 91 1.55 0.64 -28.87
N PRO A 92 2.32 -0.20 -29.58
CA PRO A 92 2.07 -1.60 -29.93
C PRO A 92 2.20 -2.54 -28.73
N TRP A 93 1.43 -3.63 -28.71
CA TRP A 93 1.61 -4.67 -27.71
C TRP A 93 2.28 -5.92 -28.35
N PRO A 94 3.27 -6.54 -27.70
CA PRO A 94 3.93 -6.14 -26.44
C PRO A 94 4.76 -4.87 -26.56
N LEU A 95 4.84 -4.08 -25.48
CA LEU A 95 5.64 -2.85 -25.42
C LEU A 95 7.13 -3.18 -25.42
N THR A 96 7.91 -2.53 -26.26
CA THR A 96 9.39 -2.57 -26.24
C THR A 96 10.01 -1.41 -25.47
N ALA A 97 9.27 -0.30 -25.36
CA ALA A 97 9.64 0.87 -24.56
C ALA A 97 8.58 1.12 -23.50
N TRP A 98 9.01 1.19 -22.26
CA TRP A 98 8.17 1.38 -21.08
C TRP A 98 8.47 2.72 -20.44
N ASP A 99 7.46 3.54 -20.25
CA ASP A 99 7.56 4.76 -19.46
C ASP A 99 7.30 4.50 -17.97
N PHE A 100 7.55 5.51 -17.16
CA PHE A 100 7.39 5.42 -15.71
C PHE A 100 5.94 5.14 -15.28
N GLU A 101 4.95 5.65 -16.02
CA GLU A 101 3.53 5.45 -15.68
C GLU A 101 3.12 4.00 -15.92
N THR A 102 3.39 3.46 -17.10
CA THR A 102 3.09 2.06 -17.43
C THR A 102 3.86 1.08 -16.55
N LEU A 103 5.14 1.38 -16.23
CA LEU A 103 5.94 0.61 -15.28
C LEU A 103 5.39 0.67 -13.86
N SER A 104 4.85 1.81 -13.43
CA SER A 104 4.21 1.93 -12.12
C SER A 104 2.98 1.03 -12.02
N TRP A 105 2.14 0.97 -13.05
CA TRP A 105 1.01 0.05 -13.10
C TRP A 105 1.46 -1.41 -13.15
N ALA A 106 2.53 -1.73 -13.88
CA ALA A 106 3.11 -3.09 -13.88
C ALA A 106 3.64 -3.48 -12.49
N ALA A 107 4.30 -2.55 -11.78
CA ALA A 107 4.70 -2.76 -10.39
C ALA A 107 3.49 -2.98 -9.48
N PHE A 108 2.41 -2.21 -9.63
CA PHE A 108 1.18 -2.41 -8.85
C PHE A 108 0.52 -3.77 -9.13
N TYR A 109 0.72 -4.34 -10.31
CA TYR A 109 0.20 -5.64 -10.67
C TYR A 109 1.04 -6.80 -10.10
N PHE A 110 2.37 -6.72 -10.15
CA PHE A 110 3.27 -7.82 -9.82
C PHE A 110 3.96 -7.73 -8.44
N ASN A 111 3.99 -6.55 -7.81
CA ASN A 111 4.80 -6.36 -6.60
C ASN A 111 4.23 -7.13 -5.39
N PRO A 112 5.00 -8.07 -4.80
CA PRO A 112 4.51 -8.91 -3.71
C PRO A 112 4.20 -8.13 -2.42
N THR A 113 4.84 -6.99 -2.18
CA THR A 113 4.57 -6.17 -0.99
C THR A 113 3.16 -5.58 -1.04
N LEU A 114 2.69 -5.21 -2.23
CA LEU A 114 1.31 -4.76 -2.42
C LEU A 114 0.30 -5.90 -2.24
N ASP A 115 0.63 -7.12 -2.65
CA ASP A 115 -0.25 -8.27 -2.42
C ASP A 115 -0.42 -8.55 -0.92
N VAL A 116 0.66 -8.40 -0.13
CA VAL A 116 0.58 -8.49 1.35
C VAL A 116 -0.34 -7.40 1.91
N ALA A 117 -0.17 -6.14 1.47
CA ALA A 117 -1.01 -5.03 1.94
C ALA A 117 -2.49 -5.23 1.56
N ARG A 118 -2.77 -5.72 0.35
CA ARG A 118 -4.12 -6.07 -0.11
C ARG A 118 -4.73 -7.20 0.72
N ALA A 119 -3.95 -8.25 1.00
CA ALA A 119 -4.41 -9.36 1.85
C ALA A 119 -4.72 -8.89 3.27
N GLN A 120 -3.93 -7.99 3.84
CA GLN A 120 -4.20 -7.38 5.15
C GLN A 120 -5.50 -6.57 5.14
N TRP A 121 -5.76 -5.81 4.08
CA TRP A 121 -7.03 -5.12 3.91
C TRP A 121 -8.23 -6.08 3.78
N GLU A 122 -8.08 -7.21 3.04
CA GLU A 122 -9.12 -8.24 2.96
C GLU A 122 -9.40 -8.88 4.32
N VAL A 123 -8.38 -9.11 5.15
CA VAL A 123 -8.55 -9.58 6.54
C VAL A 123 -9.37 -8.56 7.35
N ALA A 124 -9.04 -7.26 7.25
CA ALA A 124 -9.80 -6.21 7.93
C ALA A 124 -11.26 -6.15 7.45
N ARG A 125 -11.51 -6.28 6.13
CA ARG A 125 -12.86 -6.37 5.54
C ARG A 125 -13.64 -7.58 6.04
N ALA A 126 -12.98 -8.73 6.15
CA ALA A 126 -13.61 -9.93 6.71
C ALA A 126 -13.99 -9.72 8.18
N GLY A 127 -13.18 -8.96 8.94
CA GLY A 127 -13.45 -8.56 10.31
C GLY A 127 -14.78 -7.81 10.51
N LEU A 128 -15.27 -7.09 9.48
CA LEU A 128 -16.60 -6.47 9.52
C LEU A 128 -17.72 -7.48 9.72
N LYS A 129 -17.62 -8.67 9.10
CA LYS A 129 -18.61 -9.73 9.27
C LYS A 129 -18.60 -10.25 10.71
N THR A 130 -17.40 -10.42 11.28
CA THR A 130 -17.24 -10.85 12.69
C THR A 130 -17.82 -9.81 13.65
N ALA A 131 -17.52 -8.53 13.43
CA ALA A 131 -18.03 -7.44 14.27
C ALA A 131 -19.56 -7.29 14.19
N ALA A 132 -20.15 -7.61 13.04
CA ALA A 132 -21.58 -7.56 12.80
C ALA A 132 -22.32 -8.79 13.34
N ALA A 133 -21.63 -9.88 13.69
CA ALA A 133 -22.25 -11.10 14.18
C ALA A 133 -22.97 -10.86 15.52
N ARG A 134 -24.13 -11.47 15.65
CA ARG A 134 -24.84 -11.55 16.94
C ARG A 134 -24.40 -12.81 17.66
N PRO A 135 -24.33 -12.80 19.01
CA PRO A 135 -24.14 -14.03 19.78
C PRO A 135 -25.20 -15.06 19.47
N ASN A 136 -24.79 -16.31 19.33
CA ASN A 136 -25.74 -17.39 19.15
C ASN A 136 -26.45 -17.69 20.47
N PRO A 137 -27.76 -18.04 20.43
CA PRO A 137 -28.43 -18.56 21.62
C PRO A 137 -27.82 -19.89 22.01
N THR A 138 -27.78 -20.15 23.31
CA THR A 138 -27.42 -21.47 23.85
C THR A 138 -28.66 -22.25 24.19
N LEU A 139 -28.67 -23.56 23.93
CA LEU A 139 -29.73 -24.49 24.30
C LEU A 139 -29.18 -25.46 25.34
N SER A 140 -29.84 -25.53 26.48
CA SER A 140 -29.55 -26.49 27.55
C SER A 140 -30.64 -27.53 27.63
N VAL A 141 -30.25 -28.79 27.60
CA VAL A 141 -31.15 -29.94 27.79
C VAL A 141 -30.62 -30.75 28.99
N ILE A 142 -31.41 -30.82 30.06
CA ILE A 142 -31.03 -31.47 31.31
C ILE A 142 -31.99 -32.63 31.51
N PRO A 143 -31.60 -33.88 31.20
CA PRO A 143 -32.40 -35.07 31.56
C PRO A 143 -32.24 -35.31 33.07
N GLY A 144 -33.24 -34.94 33.85
CA GLY A 144 -33.28 -35.21 35.29
C GLY A 144 -34.02 -36.50 35.59
N TYR A 145 -33.50 -37.28 36.55
CA TYR A 145 -34.15 -38.48 37.04
C TYR A 145 -34.04 -38.55 38.58
N ASN A 146 -35.18 -38.62 39.26
CA ASN A 146 -35.24 -38.77 40.71
C ASN A 146 -35.14 -40.27 41.05
N THR A 147 -34.13 -40.68 41.82
CA THR A 147 -33.88 -42.08 42.20
C THR A 147 -34.77 -42.52 43.34
N ASN A 148 -35.47 -41.62 44.03
CA ASN A 148 -36.36 -41.96 45.15
C ASN A 148 -37.67 -41.13 45.02
N PRO A 149 -38.49 -41.38 44.00
CA PRO A 149 -39.74 -40.66 43.78
C PRO A 149 -40.76 -41.15 44.84
N GLY A 150 -41.62 -40.25 45.32
CA GLY A 150 -42.74 -40.60 46.13
C GLY A 150 -43.72 -41.58 45.41
N ALA A 151 -44.51 -42.35 46.16
CA ALA A 151 -45.43 -43.36 45.60
C ALA A 151 -46.41 -42.70 44.60
N GLY A 152 -46.41 -43.20 43.35
CA GLY A 152 -47.26 -42.68 42.26
C GLY A 152 -46.75 -41.41 41.56
N ILE A 153 -45.55 -40.93 41.85
CA ILE A 153 -44.94 -39.77 41.26
C ILE A 153 -43.94 -40.20 40.16
N SER A 154 -43.97 -39.53 39.00
CA SER A 154 -43.02 -39.76 37.91
C SER A 154 -41.57 -39.48 38.38
N PRO A 155 -40.60 -40.38 38.15
CA PRO A 155 -39.22 -40.14 38.50
C PRO A 155 -38.51 -39.16 37.54
N TRP A 156 -39.09 -38.84 36.40
CA TRP A 156 -38.47 -38.01 35.37
C TRP A 156 -38.65 -36.52 35.66
N LEU A 157 -37.55 -35.77 35.53
CA LEU A 157 -37.44 -34.35 35.75
C LEU A 157 -36.71 -33.67 34.57
N PRO A 158 -37.10 -33.95 33.29
CA PRO A 158 -36.42 -33.33 32.16
C PRO A 158 -36.67 -31.81 32.15
N ALA A 159 -35.61 -31.06 31.83
CA ALA A 159 -35.68 -29.62 31.61
C ALA A 159 -35.01 -29.25 30.28
N ILE A 160 -35.59 -28.28 29.63
CA ILE A 160 -35.03 -27.64 28.45
C ILE A 160 -35.09 -26.12 28.64
N SER A 161 -33.99 -25.42 28.38
CA SER A 161 -33.95 -23.96 28.42
C SER A 161 -33.09 -23.42 27.30
N ALA A 162 -33.43 -22.24 26.80
CA ALA A 162 -32.60 -21.49 25.92
C ALA A 162 -32.10 -20.25 26.64
N ASP A 163 -30.92 -19.76 26.28
CA ASP A 163 -30.41 -18.46 26.71
C ASP A 163 -30.10 -17.62 25.49
N TYR A 164 -30.73 -16.47 25.43
CA TYR A 164 -30.55 -15.50 24.33
C TYR A 164 -30.00 -14.19 24.88
N LEU A 165 -28.76 -13.85 24.43
CA LEU A 165 -28.10 -12.62 24.83
C LEU A 165 -28.62 -11.43 24.01
N LEU A 166 -29.17 -10.43 24.69
CA LEU A 166 -29.50 -9.12 24.15
C LEU A 166 -28.39 -8.12 24.52
N GLU A 167 -27.58 -7.77 23.56
CA GLU A 167 -26.55 -6.75 23.73
C GLU A 167 -27.22 -5.38 23.88
N THR A 168 -26.90 -4.69 24.97
CA THR A 168 -27.45 -3.35 25.29
C THR A 168 -26.49 -2.23 24.88
N SER A 169 -26.93 -0.97 25.03
CA SER A 169 -26.09 0.24 24.89
C SER A 169 -25.37 0.38 23.56
N GLY A 170 -25.84 -0.26 22.51
CA GLY A 170 -25.24 -0.18 21.18
C GLY A 170 -23.84 -0.84 21.08
N LYS A 171 -23.48 -1.77 21.97
CA LYS A 171 -22.17 -2.45 21.96
C LYS A 171 -21.82 -3.05 20.62
N ARG A 172 -22.82 -3.66 19.94
CA ARG A 172 -22.64 -4.21 18.59
C ARG A 172 -22.29 -3.14 17.57
N ASP A 173 -22.97 -1.99 17.61
CA ASP A 173 -22.72 -0.90 16.67
C ASP A 173 -21.32 -0.29 16.89
N ARG A 174 -20.87 -0.21 18.16
CA ARG A 174 -19.50 0.20 18.49
C ARG A 174 -18.46 -0.76 17.94
N ARG A 175 -18.68 -2.09 18.07
CA ARG A 175 -17.78 -3.08 17.45
C ARG A 175 -17.71 -2.94 15.93
N GLN A 176 -18.84 -2.71 15.27
CA GLN A 176 -18.88 -2.50 13.83
C GLN A 176 -18.13 -1.22 13.43
N GLU A 177 -18.28 -0.14 14.19
CA GLU A 177 -17.58 1.12 13.92
C GLU A 177 -16.06 0.97 14.07
N ILE A 178 -15.59 0.30 15.12
CA ILE A 178 -14.16 -0.02 15.30
C ILE A 178 -13.63 -0.82 14.09
N ALA A 179 -14.36 -1.86 13.66
CA ALA A 179 -13.95 -2.68 12.52
C ALA A 179 -14.00 -1.89 11.20
N ARG A 180 -14.96 -0.99 11.02
CA ARG A 180 -15.05 -0.10 9.86
C ARG A 180 -13.83 0.81 9.77
N LEU A 181 -13.46 1.45 10.86
CA LEU A 181 -12.31 2.35 10.94
C LEU A 181 -10.98 1.61 10.78
N ALA A 182 -10.87 0.39 11.33
CA ALA A 182 -9.73 -0.50 11.11
C ALA A 182 -9.60 -0.90 9.62
N THR A 183 -10.73 -1.17 8.95
CA THR A 183 -10.76 -1.45 7.51
C THR A 183 -10.32 -0.24 6.70
N GLU A 184 -10.76 0.97 7.07
CA GLU A 184 -10.34 2.21 6.40
C GLU A 184 -8.84 2.47 6.61
N SER A 185 -8.31 2.30 7.83
CA SER A 185 -6.88 2.39 8.09
C SER A 185 -6.07 1.41 7.23
N SER A 186 -6.52 0.15 7.11
CA SER A 186 -5.88 -0.85 6.24
C SER A 186 -5.97 -0.48 4.76
N ARG A 187 -7.07 0.12 4.30
CA ARG A 187 -7.20 0.63 2.93
C ARG A 187 -6.18 1.72 2.65
N GLN A 188 -6.00 2.65 3.58
CA GLN A 188 -4.99 3.71 3.47
C GLN A 188 -3.57 3.14 3.48
N ALA A 189 -3.32 2.05 4.22
CA ALA A 189 -2.03 1.36 4.20
C ALA A 189 -1.69 0.76 2.81
N VAL A 190 -2.70 0.25 2.06
CA VAL A 190 -2.49 -0.18 0.67
C VAL A 190 -2.06 0.99 -0.22
N LEU A 191 -2.70 2.16 -0.08
CA LEU A 191 -2.35 3.35 -0.86
C LEU A 191 -0.95 3.87 -0.49
N ALA A 192 -0.59 3.87 0.79
CA ALA A 192 0.76 4.23 1.24
C ALA A 192 1.82 3.27 0.69
N ALA A 193 1.55 1.96 0.68
CA ALA A 193 2.45 0.96 0.08
C ALA A 193 2.59 1.16 -1.44
N ALA A 194 1.52 1.54 -2.14
CA ALA A 194 1.58 1.85 -3.57
C ALA A 194 2.46 3.09 -3.85
N TRP A 195 2.36 4.14 -3.03
CA TRP A 195 3.25 5.29 -3.11
C TRP A 195 4.71 4.91 -2.88
N GLN A 196 4.98 4.06 -1.89
CA GLN A 196 6.33 3.58 -1.61
C GLN A 196 6.90 2.80 -2.80
N VAL A 197 6.13 1.86 -3.38
CA VAL A 197 6.56 1.08 -4.55
C VAL A 197 6.82 1.99 -5.75
N ARG A 198 5.97 3.00 -5.98
CA ARG A 198 6.13 3.99 -7.05
C ARG A 198 7.40 4.83 -6.87
N GLY A 199 7.67 5.28 -5.64
CA GLY A 199 8.89 6.03 -5.31
C GLY A 199 10.16 5.19 -5.45
N ASP A 200 10.13 3.93 -4.99
CA ASP A 200 11.24 2.98 -5.14
C ASP A 200 11.54 2.70 -6.62
N LEU A 201 10.49 2.49 -7.43
CA LEU A 201 10.62 2.28 -8.88
C LEU A 201 11.26 3.50 -9.56
N ARG A 202 10.81 4.70 -9.21
CA ARG A 202 11.37 5.94 -9.75
C ARG A 202 12.85 6.06 -9.48
N ARG A 203 13.26 5.85 -8.23
CA ARG A 203 14.67 5.88 -7.84
C ARG A 203 15.48 4.86 -8.63
N ALA A 204 15.00 3.62 -8.70
CA ALA A 204 15.69 2.57 -9.44
C ALA A 204 15.81 2.85 -10.95
N LEU A 205 14.83 3.50 -11.57
CA LEU A 205 14.90 3.90 -12.98
C LEU A 205 15.88 5.07 -13.21
N ILE A 206 15.94 6.03 -12.30
CA ILE A 206 16.95 7.10 -12.34
C ILE A 206 18.35 6.51 -12.19
N ASP A 207 18.55 5.60 -11.24
CA ASP A 207 19.82 4.93 -11.02
C ASP A 207 20.25 4.08 -12.23
N LEU A 208 19.30 3.36 -12.86
CA LEU A 208 19.57 2.58 -14.07
C LEU A 208 20.00 3.47 -15.23
N ALA A 209 19.23 4.52 -15.53
CA ALA A 209 19.55 5.45 -16.60
C ALA A 209 20.89 6.18 -16.37
N SER A 210 21.18 6.53 -15.12
CA SER A 210 22.47 7.10 -14.72
C SER A 210 23.61 6.10 -14.90
N ALA A 211 23.43 4.82 -14.52
CA ALA A 211 24.44 3.78 -14.69
C ALA A 211 24.72 3.48 -16.17
N GLU A 212 23.69 3.44 -17.02
CA GLU A 212 23.87 3.27 -18.49
C GLU A 212 24.67 4.42 -19.11
N LYS A 213 24.34 5.66 -18.76
CA LYS A 213 25.05 6.82 -19.26
C LYS A 213 26.46 6.92 -18.72
N LYS A 214 26.66 6.63 -17.42
CA LYS A 214 27.96 6.60 -16.75
C LYS A 214 28.92 5.60 -17.40
N LEU A 215 28.43 4.40 -17.73
CA LEU A 215 29.20 3.38 -18.43
C LEU A 215 29.73 3.92 -19.76
N SER A 216 28.85 4.54 -20.58
CA SER A 216 29.26 5.10 -21.87
C SER A 216 30.31 6.22 -21.75
N LEU A 217 30.18 7.07 -20.74
CA LEU A 217 31.15 8.15 -20.47
C LEU A 217 32.50 7.61 -19.99
N LEU A 218 32.50 6.62 -19.10
CA LEU A 218 33.75 6.00 -18.62
C LEU A 218 34.45 5.19 -19.70
N GLN A 219 33.74 4.56 -20.64
CA GLN A 219 34.32 3.94 -21.83
C GLN A 219 35.04 4.99 -22.70
N ALA A 220 34.37 6.12 -22.94
CA ALA A 220 34.99 7.23 -23.69
C ALA A 220 36.22 7.80 -22.95
N GLN A 221 36.13 8.01 -21.65
CA GLN A 221 37.23 8.52 -20.83
C GLN A 221 38.43 7.58 -20.82
N SER A 222 38.20 6.26 -20.63
CA SER A 222 39.28 5.26 -20.66
C SER A 222 39.96 5.22 -22.02
N GLY A 223 39.20 5.30 -23.12
CA GLY A 223 39.78 5.40 -24.48
C GLY A 223 40.58 6.68 -24.72
N LEU A 224 40.17 7.81 -24.13
CA LEU A 224 40.95 9.03 -24.16
C LEU A 224 42.25 8.90 -23.36
N GLN A 225 42.18 8.31 -22.17
CA GLN A 225 43.37 8.12 -21.29
C GLN A 225 44.38 7.17 -21.95
N GLN A 226 43.92 6.09 -22.61
CA GLN A 226 44.78 5.20 -23.41
C GLN A 226 45.50 5.97 -24.52
N ARG A 227 44.80 6.85 -25.23
CA ARG A 227 45.40 7.72 -26.27
C ARG A 227 46.45 8.65 -25.71
N VAL A 228 46.19 9.28 -24.55
CA VAL A 228 47.17 10.15 -23.87
C VAL A 228 48.45 9.37 -23.52
N VAL A 229 48.33 8.19 -22.93
CA VAL A 229 49.49 7.35 -22.59
C VAL A 229 50.29 6.94 -23.85
N ALA A 230 49.57 6.52 -24.92
CA ALA A 230 50.23 6.17 -26.19
C ALA A 230 51.01 7.35 -26.83
N LEU A 231 50.45 8.54 -26.83
CA LEU A 231 51.13 9.76 -27.30
C LEU A 231 52.36 10.10 -26.48
N LEU A 232 52.32 9.94 -25.16
CA LEU A 232 53.41 10.16 -24.27
C LEU A 232 54.51 9.08 -24.43
N GLU A 233 54.15 7.81 -24.66
CA GLU A 233 55.07 6.73 -24.97
C GLU A 233 55.83 6.99 -26.29
N GLN A 234 55.16 7.49 -27.30
CA GLN A 234 55.84 7.94 -28.56
C GLN A 234 56.83 9.05 -28.30
N ARG A 235 56.55 10.02 -27.45
CA ARG A 235 57.46 11.09 -27.05
C ARG A 235 58.66 10.56 -26.23
N LEU A 236 58.44 9.59 -25.37
CA LEU A 236 59.50 8.91 -24.62
C LEU A 236 60.46 8.20 -25.57
N GLN A 237 59.94 7.42 -26.54
CA GLN A 237 60.72 6.77 -27.60
C GLN A 237 61.53 7.75 -28.46
N ALA A 238 60.97 8.92 -28.73
CA ALA A 238 61.64 10.00 -29.43
C ALA A 238 62.65 10.77 -28.57
N GLY A 239 62.84 10.41 -27.29
CA GLY A 239 63.74 11.07 -26.38
C GLY A 239 63.29 12.44 -25.88
N SER A 240 62.03 12.86 -26.16
CA SER A 240 61.48 14.15 -25.80
C SER A 240 60.68 14.17 -24.49
N LEU A 241 60.64 13.04 -23.78
CA LEU A 241 60.01 12.86 -22.47
C LEU A 241 60.85 11.95 -21.58
N SER A 242 60.83 12.18 -20.28
CA SER A 242 61.47 11.27 -19.29
C SER A 242 60.53 10.12 -18.86
N ALA A 243 61.11 9.00 -18.47
CA ALA A 243 60.31 7.85 -17.96
C ALA A 243 59.49 8.21 -16.71
N GLY A 244 59.97 9.15 -15.87
CA GLY A 244 59.24 9.62 -14.69
C GLY A 244 57.98 10.39 -15.00
N GLU A 245 57.94 11.13 -16.10
CA GLU A 245 56.79 11.92 -16.54
C GLU A 245 55.66 11.01 -17.06
N LEU A 246 55.96 9.77 -17.48
CA LEU A 246 54.97 8.80 -17.92
C LEU A 246 54.25 8.07 -16.76
N ALA A 247 54.84 8.08 -15.56
CA ALA A 247 54.33 7.34 -14.41
C ALA A 247 52.90 7.78 -14.01
N ALA A 248 52.68 9.09 -13.86
CA ALA A 248 51.40 9.65 -13.46
C ALA A 248 50.26 9.35 -14.49
N PRO A 249 50.47 9.54 -15.81
CA PRO A 249 49.48 9.15 -16.85
C PRO A 249 49.14 7.66 -16.85
N ARG A 250 50.10 6.77 -16.61
CA ARG A 250 49.85 5.33 -16.48
C ARG A 250 48.99 5.00 -15.27
N VAL A 251 49.25 5.63 -14.12
CA VAL A 251 48.41 5.48 -12.92
C VAL A 251 46.98 5.98 -13.21
N ALA A 252 46.85 7.10 -13.91
CA ALA A 252 45.52 7.64 -14.31
C ALA A 252 44.77 6.66 -15.25
N LEU A 253 45.48 5.99 -16.16
CA LEU A 253 44.87 4.95 -17.01
C LEU A 253 44.36 3.78 -16.17
N VAL A 254 45.14 3.24 -15.23
CA VAL A 254 44.71 2.15 -14.35
C VAL A 254 43.47 2.55 -13.54
N ARG A 255 43.42 3.79 -13.08
CA ARG A 255 42.21 4.31 -12.39
C ARG A 255 40.96 4.33 -13.33
N ALA A 256 41.13 4.86 -14.54
CA ALA A 256 40.05 4.91 -15.51
C ALA A 256 39.51 3.50 -15.92
N GLU A 257 40.42 2.53 -16.04
CA GLU A 257 40.05 1.13 -16.30
C GLU A 257 39.37 0.49 -15.07
N THR A 258 39.81 0.81 -13.86
CA THR A 258 39.16 0.37 -12.63
C THR A 258 37.74 0.94 -12.48
N ASP A 259 37.54 2.22 -12.78
CA ASP A 259 36.27 2.90 -12.72
C ASP A 259 35.31 2.34 -13.78
N LEU A 260 35.82 2.05 -14.99
CA LEU A 260 35.06 1.40 -16.05
C LEU A 260 34.58 0.00 -15.61
N ALA A 261 35.48 -0.83 -15.10
CA ALA A 261 35.15 -2.15 -14.60
C ALA A 261 34.12 -2.11 -13.43
N ALA A 262 34.17 -1.07 -12.60
CA ALA A 262 33.18 -0.85 -11.55
C ALA A 262 31.79 -0.50 -12.15
N ALA A 263 31.72 0.35 -13.17
CA ALA A 263 30.47 0.70 -13.86
C ALA A 263 29.87 -0.49 -14.61
N GLU A 264 30.69 -1.32 -15.25
CA GLU A 264 30.24 -2.57 -15.91
C GLU A 264 29.54 -3.52 -14.92
N ARG A 265 30.04 -3.61 -13.69
CA ARG A 265 29.41 -4.41 -12.61
C ARG A 265 28.15 -3.75 -12.05
N GLN A 266 28.09 -2.42 -12.03
CA GLN A 266 26.97 -1.67 -11.45
C GLN A 266 25.71 -1.75 -12.32
N LEU A 267 25.84 -1.78 -13.63
CA LEU A 267 24.69 -1.79 -14.56
C LEU A 267 23.74 -2.98 -14.36
N PRO A 268 24.24 -4.27 -14.33
CA PRO A 268 23.33 -5.38 -14.07
C PRO A 268 22.69 -5.33 -12.69
N LEU A 269 23.37 -4.78 -11.66
CA LEU A 269 22.78 -4.60 -10.33
C LEU A 269 21.64 -3.57 -10.35
N ALA A 270 21.81 -2.46 -11.07
CA ALA A 270 20.75 -1.47 -11.22
C ALA A 270 19.53 -2.06 -11.94
N ARG A 271 19.75 -2.85 -13.01
CA ARG A 271 18.67 -3.55 -13.73
C ARG A 271 17.96 -4.59 -12.84
N GLN A 272 18.72 -5.35 -12.05
CA GLN A 272 18.19 -6.29 -11.07
C GLN A 272 17.32 -5.57 -10.01
N ARG A 273 17.71 -4.37 -9.59
CA ARG A 273 16.93 -3.58 -8.64
C ARG A 273 15.57 -3.17 -9.21
N VAL A 274 15.51 -2.74 -10.46
CA VAL A 274 14.24 -2.44 -11.15
C VAL A 274 13.37 -3.70 -11.23
N ALA A 275 13.93 -4.84 -11.64
CA ALA A 275 13.23 -6.11 -11.72
C ALA A 275 12.63 -6.53 -10.37
N GLN A 276 13.41 -6.38 -9.28
CA GLN A 276 12.97 -6.69 -7.93
C GLN A 276 11.75 -5.84 -7.51
N ILE A 277 11.77 -4.54 -7.81
CA ILE A 277 10.65 -3.64 -7.47
C ILE A 277 9.43 -3.94 -8.33
N LEU A 278 9.62 -4.25 -9.60
CA LEU A 278 8.53 -4.71 -10.47
C LEU A 278 7.96 -6.06 -10.04
N GLY A 279 8.73 -6.90 -9.35
CA GLY A 279 8.33 -8.26 -8.97
C GLY A 279 8.41 -9.26 -10.13
N VAL A 280 9.36 -9.05 -11.06
CA VAL A 280 9.64 -9.92 -12.21
C VAL A 280 11.11 -10.35 -12.19
N PRO A 281 11.50 -11.45 -12.87
CA PRO A 281 12.91 -11.81 -13.00
C PRO A 281 13.67 -10.79 -13.87
N ALA A 282 14.97 -10.62 -13.63
CA ALA A 282 15.80 -9.64 -14.37
C ALA A 282 15.83 -9.91 -15.88
N ASP A 283 15.74 -11.16 -16.27
CA ASP A 283 15.71 -11.57 -17.69
C ASP A 283 14.48 -11.05 -18.44
N ALA A 284 13.37 -10.81 -17.73
CA ALA A 284 12.16 -10.21 -18.32
C ALA A 284 12.37 -8.74 -18.77
N LEU A 285 13.47 -8.10 -18.34
CA LEU A 285 13.80 -6.71 -18.69
C LEU A 285 14.95 -6.60 -19.73
N ARG A 286 15.50 -7.71 -20.21
CA ARG A 286 16.75 -7.73 -20.98
C ARG A 286 16.70 -6.87 -22.25
N ASP A 287 15.61 -7.00 -23.03
CA ASP A 287 15.46 -6.38 -24.34
C ASP A 287 14.48 -5.18 -24.34
N LEU A 288 14.20 -4.64 -23.15
CA LEU A 288 13.27 -3.56 -22.98
C LEU A 288 13.99 -2.23 -22.73
N THR A 289 13.47 -1.16 -23.32
CA THR A 289 13.88 0.21 -23.00
C THR A 289 13.02 0.72 -21.84
N LEU A 290 13.67 1.05 -20.73
CA LEU A 290 13.03 1.54 -19.51
C LEU A 290 13.32 3.04 -19.37
N ASN A 291 12.29 3.87 -19.53
CA ASN A 291 12.45 5.31 -19.51
C ASN A 291 12.19 5.85 -18.07
N PRO A 292 13.15 6.60 -17.49
CA PRO A 292 12.92 7.30 -16.23
C PRO A 292 11.86 8.40 -16.42
N PRO A 293 11.17 8.82 -15.33
CA PRO A 293 10.22 9.92 -15.43
C PRO A 293 10.90 11.24 -15.77
N ALA A 294 10.25 12.06 -16.61
CA ALA A 294 10.61 13.46 -16.75
C ALA A 294 10.13 14.21 -15.51
N LEU A 295 11.06 14.67 -14.67
CA LEU A 295 10.77 15.41 -13.45
C LEU A 295 11.12 16.89 -13.62
N PRO A 296 10.31 17.80 -13.07
CA PRO A 296 10.61 19.23 -13.14
C PRO A 296 11.83 19.55 -12.27
N ASN A 297 12.70 20.41 -12.79
CA ASN A 297 13.90 20.82 -12.07
C ASN A 297 13.60 21.72 -10.86
N ARG A 298 12.46 22.40 -10.85
CA ARG A 298 12.08 23.32 -9.78
C ARG A 298 10.56 23.58 -9.78
N PHE A 299 10.00 23.78 -8.58
CA PHE A 299 8.64 24.25 -8.38
C PHE A 299 8.60 25.74 -8.03
N SER A 300 7.53 26.42 -8.38
CA SER A 300 7.27 27.75 -7.87
C SER A 300 6.82 27.64 -6.38
N ALA A 301 7.12 28.68 -5.60
CA ALA A 301 6.71 28.74 -4.20
C ALA A 301 5.19 28.57 -4.01
N GLY A 302 4.37 29.10 -4.94
CA GLY A 302 2.92 28.94 -4.90
C GLY A 302 2.43 27.52 -5.15
N GLN A 303 3.07 26.80 -6.10
CA GLN A 303 2.79 25.39 -6.36
C GLN A 303 3.13 24.52 -5.15
N LEU A 304 4.30 24.76 -4.55
CA LEU A 304 4.75 24.00 -3.38
C LEU A 304 3.81 24.20 -2.18
N GLU A 305 3.39 25.44 -1.91
CA GLU A 305 2.48 25.73 -0.79
C GLU A 305 1.09 25.13 -1.02
N ALA A 306 0.56 25.21 -2.23
CA ALA A 306 -0.71 24.56 -2.59
C ALA A 306 -0.62 23.03 -2.42
N ALA A 307 0.44 22.41 -2.93
CA ALA A 307 0.67 20.98 -2.80
C ALA A 307 0.83 20.55 -1.34
N ARG A 308 1.58 21.31 -0.52
CA ARG A 308 1.75 21.06 0.91
C ARG A 308 0.41 21.04 1.65
N ARG A 309 -0.46 22.01 1.38
CA ARG A 309 -1.78 22.09 2.02
C ARG A 309 -2.66 20.89 1.69
N ILE A 310 -2.64 20.47 0.43
CA ILE A 310 -3.41 19.30 -0.03
C ILE A 310 -2.82 18.03 0.56
N SER A 311 -1.51 17.88 0.52
CA SER A 311 -0.78 16.74 1.06
C SER A 311 -1.15 16.43 2.52
N LEU A 312 -1.15 17.44 3.40
CA LEU A 312 -1.49 17.27 4.81
C LEU A 312 -2.92 16.77 5.06
N GLN A 313 -3.81 16.86 4.06
CA GLN A 313 -5.21 16.43 4.14
C GLN A 313 -5.51 15.16 3.34
N SER A 314 -4.67 14.79 2.39
CA SER A 314 -4.94 13.70 1.44
C SER A 314 -3.92 12.55 1.45
N ARG A 315 -2.78 12.71 2.13
CA ARG A 315 -1.78 11.63 2.23
C ARG A 315 -2.37 10.39 2.87
N ALA A 316 -2.09 9.25 2.28
CA ALA A 316 -2.62 7.98 2.73
C ALA A 316 -2.18 7.61 4.16
N ASP A 317 -0.93 7.91 4.54
CA ASP A 317 -0.42 7.66 5.90
C ASP A 317 -1.10 8.55 6.95
N VAL A 318 -1.35 9.82 6.63
CA VAL A 318 -2.07 10.78 7.49
C VAL A 318 -3.53 10.34 7.68
N LEU A 319 -4.23 9.98 6.58
CA LEU A 319 -5.61 9.49 6.65
C LEU A 319 -5.69 8.14 7.40
N GLY A 320 -4.71 7.26 7.22
CA GLY A 320 -4.60 6.02 7.96
C GLY A 320 -4.40 6.23 9.47
N ALA A 321 -3.59 7.22 9.86
CA ALA A 321 -3.38 7.59 11.26
C ALA A 321 -4.64 8.23 11.86
N LEU A 322 -5.36 9.07 11.10
CA LEU A 322 -6.65 9.64 11.52
C LEU A 322 -7.67 8.51 11.77
N ALA A 323 -7.79 7.56 10.86
CA ALA A 323 -8.68 6.41 11.04
C ALA A 323 -8.33 5.57 12.27
N ARG A 324 -7.03 5.41 12.60
CA ARG A 324 -6.59 4.77 13.85
C ARG A 324 -7.01 5.57 15.10
N TYR A 325 -6.86 6.89 15.07
CA TYR A 325 -7.32 7.74 16.16
C TYR A 325 -8.84 7.64 16.36
N GLU A 326 -9.62 7.73 15.30
CA GLU A 326 -11.08 7.55 15.35
C GLU A 326 -11.47 6.16 15.87
N SER A 327 -10.74 5.10 15.45
CA SER A 327 -10.93 3.75 15.96
C SER A 327 -10.68 3.66 17.47
N SER A 328 -9.65 4.34 17.98
CA SER A 328 -9.39 4.41 19.42
C SER A 328 -10.48 5.14 20.20
N GLN A 329 -11.07 6.17 19.58
CA GLN A 329 -12.21 6.88 20.15
C GLN A 329 -13.48 6.02 20.17
N ALA A 330 -13.74 5.24 19.10
CA ALA A 330 -14.83 4.27 19.07
C ALA A 330 -14.61 3.13 20.09
N ALA A 331 -13.35 2.71 20.30
CA ALA A 331 -12.99 1.72 21.33
C ALA A 331 -13.28 2.25 22.74
N LEU A 332 -12.94 3.51 23.04
CA LEU A 332 -13.30 4.14 24.30
C LEU A 332 -14.83 4.17 24.48
N ALA A 333 -15.57 4.58 23.45
CA ALA A 333 -17.04 4.56 23.53
C ALA A 333 -17.61 3.14 23.71
N SER A 334 -16.91 2.10 23.21
CA SER A 334 -17.26 0.70 23.46
C SER A 334 -17.04 0.31 24.93
N GLU A 335 -15.92 0.73 25.54
CA GLU A 335 -15.68 0.46 26.96
C GLU A 335 -16.67 1.19 27.88
N VAL A 336 -17.04 2.42 27.54
CA VAL A 336 -18.10 3.16 28.27
C VAL A 336 -19.45 2.44 28.14
N ALA A 337 -19.79 1.89 26.97
CA ALA A 337 -21.02 1.12 26.77
C ALA A 337 -21.07 -0.15 27.61
N LYS A 338 -19.93 -0.74 27.98
CA LYS A 338 -19.86 -1.95 28.84
C LYS A 338 -20.25 -1.68 30.30
N GLN A 339 -20.38 -0.43 30.72
CA GLN A 339 -20.96 -0.09 32.04
C GLN A 339 -22.43 -0.50 32.13
N TYR A 340 -23.11 -0.65 31.01
CA TYR A 340 -24.50 -1.13 30.97
C TYR A 340 -24.52 -2.65 30.77
N PRO A 341 -25.23 -3.39 31.62
CA PRO A 341 -25.28 -4.84 31.52
C PRO A 341 -26.04 -5.29 30.27
N ASP A 342 -25.62 -6.43 29.74
CA ASP A 342 -26.40 -7.14 28.74
C ASP A 342 -27.53 -7.93 29.42
N ILE A 343 -28.58 -8.22 28.68
CA ILE A 343 -29.77 -8.90 29.18
C ILE A 343 -29.81 -10.31 28.59
N HIS A 344 -29.85 -11.33 29.45
CA HIS A 344 -30.05 -12.70 29.07
C HIS A 344 -31.54 -13.05 29.22
N LEU A 345 -32.17 -13.52 28.16
CA LEU A 345 -33.54 -14.02 28.11
C LEU A 345 -33.50 -15.54 28.12
N GLY A 346 -33.99 -16.12 29.20
CA GLY A 346 -33.97 -17.57 29.45
C GLY A 346 -35.35 -18.19 29.46
N PRO A 347 -36.04 -18.42 28.30
CA PRO A 347 -37.24 -19.23 28.31
C PRO A 347 -36.88 -20.68 28.63
N GLY A 348 -37.67 -21.30 29.52
CA GLY A 348 -37.44 -22.67 29.94
C GLY A 348 -38.75 -23.42 30.09
N TYR A 349 -38.65 -24.76 29.96
CA TYR A 349 -39.68 -25.73 30.28
C TYR A 349 -39.07 -26.81 31.14
N GLN A 350 -39.75 -27.19 32.19
CA GLN A 350 -39.40 -28.28 33.07
C GLN A 350 -40.64 -29.12 33.34
N TYR A 351 -40.51 -30.43 33.18
CA TYR A 351 -41.46 -31.38 33.72
C TYR A 351 -40.97 -31.80 35.10
N ASP A 352 -41.80 -31.58 36.12
CA ASP A 352 -41.47 -31.85 37.51
C ASP A 352 -42.55 -32.73 38.13
N GLN A 353 -42.28 -34.01 38.15
CA GLN A 353 -43.07 -34.99 38.89
C GLN A 353 -44.59 -34.97 38.56
N GLY A 354 -44.96 -34.74 37.34
CA GLY A 354 -46.35 -34.66 36.87
C GLY A 354 -46.89 -33.27 36.58
N ALA A 355 -46.12 -32.23 36.87
CA ALA A 355 -46.47 -30.84 36.58
C ALA A 355 -45.61 -30.27 35.45
N ASP A 356 -46.22 -29.59 34.46
CA ASP A 356 -45.59 -28.83 33.41
C ASP A 356 -45.30 -27.41 33.90
N LYS A 357 -44.03 -27.02 33.96
CA LYS A 357 -43.57 -25.70 34.43
C LYS A 357 -42.93 -24.94 33.29
N TRP A 358 -43.46 -23.75 33.00
CA TRP A 358 -42.86 -22.82 32.04
C TRP A 358 -42.24 -21.65 32.82
N THR A 359 -41.04 -21.31 32.45
CA THR A 359 -40.27 -20.20 33.06
C THR A 359 -39.78 -19.22 32.01
N LEU A 360 -39.71 -17.96 32.35
CA LEU A 360 -38.98 -16.95 31.59
C LEU A 360 -38.01 -16.30 32.57
N GLY A 361 -36.74 -16.68 32.45
CA GLY A 361 -35.66 -16.08 33.21
C GLY A 361 -35.17 -14.80 32.58
N LEU A 362 -34.92 -13.80 33.40
CA LEU A 362 -34.19 -12.58 33.03
C LEU A 362 -32.95 -12.51 33.90
N THR A 363 -31.78 -12.56 33.29
CA THR A 363 -30.50 -12.45 33.98
C THR A 363 -29.71 -11.30 33.43
N PHE A 364 -29.15 -10.49 34.32
CA PHE A 364 -28.26 -9.42 33.97
C PHE A 364 -27.23 -9.22 35.10
N GLU A 365 -26.03 -8.80 34.72
CA GLU A 365 -24.97 -8.47 35.66
C GLU A 365 -25.26 -7.15 36.36
N LEU A 366 -25.10 -7.09 37.68
CA LEU A 366 -25.24 -5.84 38.44
C LEU A 366 -23.85 -5.25 38.66
N PRO A 367 -23.50 -4.10 38.04
CA PRO A 367 -22.17 -3.50 38.17
C PRO A 367 -22.03 -2.73 39.49
N VAL A 368 -22.12 -3.44 40.65
CA VAL A 368 -22.06 -2.82 41.98
C VAL A 368 -20.64 -2.64 42.51
N PHE A 369 -19.67 -3.46 42.05
CA PHE A 369 -18.28 -3.41 42.49
C PHE A 369 -17.32 -2.90 41.40
N ASN A 370 -17.67 -2.99 40.15
CA ASN A 370 -16.86 -2.62 39.03
C ASN A 370 -17.73 -1.98 37.93
N HIS A 371 -17.49 -0.72 37.65
CA HIS A 371 -18.18 0.05 36.61
C HIS A 371 -17.33 0.18 35.33
N ASN A 372 -16.47 -0.78 35.08
CA ASN A 372 -15.54 -0.82 33.93
C ASN A 372 -14.51 0.35 33.95
N GLU A 373 -14.21 0.92 35.10
CA GLU A 373 -13.35 2.11 35.23
C GLU A 373 -11.92 1.87 34.74
N GLY A 374 -11.35 0.70 35.04
CA GLY A 374 -10.00 0.32 34.59
C GLY A 374 -9.88 0.26 33.06
N PRO A 375 -10.70 -0.52 32.34
CA PRO A 375 -10.71 -0.56 30.89
C PRO A 375 -11.02 0.79 30.22
N ILE A 376 -11.89 1.61 30.85
CA ILE A 376 -12.17 2.97 30.38
C ILE A 376 -10.90 3.85 30.46
N ALA A 377 -10.22 3.85 31.62
CA ALA A 377 -8.98 4.61 31.80
C ALA A 377 -7.88 4.15 30.83
N GLU A 378 -7.77 2.85 30.57
CA GLU A 378 -6.86 2.31 29.57
C GLU A 378 -7.22 2.75 28.15
N ALA A 379 -8.49 2.70 27.77
CA ALA A 379 -8.95 3.16 26.46
C ALA A 379 -8.74 4.67 26.26
N GLU A 380 -8.92 5.49 27.32
CA GLU A 380 -8.56 6.90 27.30
C GLU A 380 -7.06 7.14 27.08
N ALA A 381 -6.23 6.34 27.74
CA ALA A 381 -4.77 6.42 27.55
C ALA A 381 -4.38 6.04 26.11
N ARG A 382 -4.97 4.98 25.54
CA ARG A 382 -4.77 4.57 24.14
C ARG A 382 -5.22 5.64 23.15
N ARG A 383 -6.35 6.32 23.41
CA ARG A 383 -6.80 7.46 22.59
C ARG A 383 -5.80 8.60 22.63
N ARG A 384 -5.26 8.96 23.81
CA ARG A 384 -4.22 9.97 23.95
C ARG A 384 -2.94 9.58 23.21
N GLN A 385 -2.55 8.32 23.28
CA GLN A 385 -1.42 7.78 22.52
C GLN A 385 -1.64 7.95 21.02
N ALA A 386 -2.78 7.51 20.48
CA ALA A 386 -3.09 7.64 19.06
C ALA A 386 -3.12 9.10 18.59
N ALA A 387 -3.58 10.03 19.43
CA ALA A 387 -3.53 11.47 19.15
C ALA A 387 -2.08 11.98 19.06
N ALA A 388 -1.21 11.56 20.00
CA ALA A 388 0.20 11.94 19.98
C ALA A 388 0.93 11.37 18.75
N GLU A 389 0.65 10.11 18.38
CA GLU A 389 1.19 9.47 17.17
C GLU A 389 0.75 10.22 15.88
N PHE A 390 -0.51 10.65 15.82
CA PHE A 390 -1.00 11.47 14.71
C PHE A 390 -0.27 12.80 14.59
N VAL A 391 -0.10 13.53 15.70
CA VAL A 391 0.63 14.81 15.73
C VAL A 391 2.10 14.62 15.37
N ALA A 392 2.75 13.56 15.88
CA ALA A 392 4.12 13.23 15.54
C ALA A 392 4.28 12.94 14.04
N LEU A 393 3.36 12.16 13.44
CA LEU A 393 3.34 11.90 12.01
C LEU A 393 3.17 13.19 11.19
N GLN A 394 2.25 14.08 11.59
CA GLN A 394 2.09 15.37 10.90
C GLN A 394 3.36 16.21 10.95
N ALA A 395 4.02 16.29 12.11
CA ALA A 395 5.29 17.00 12.25
C ALA A 395 6.37 16.41 11.35
N GLN A 396 6.46 15.07 11.26
CA GLN A 396 7.39 14.38 10.37
C GLN A 396 7.10 14.69 8.90
N VAL A 397 5.84 14.61 8.48
CA VAL A 397 5.41 14.93 7.10
C VAL A 397 5.78 16.36 6.71
N ILE A 398 5.58 17.33 7.61
CA ILE A 398 5.96 18.72 7.39
C ILE A 398 7.47 18.85 7.20
N ALA A 399 8.25 18.22 8.08
CA ALA A 399 9.71 18.24 8.00
C ALA A 399 10.24 17.56 6.72
N ASP A 400 9.63 16.44 6.30
CA ASP A 400 9.99 15.72 5.08
C ASP A 400 9.73 16.56 3.82
N ILE A 401 8.59 17.25 3.77
CA ILE A 401 8.24 18.16 2.65
C ILE A 401 9.23 19.33 2.59
N ASP A 402 9.47 19.99 3.72
CA ASP A 402 10.36 21.15 3.79
C ASP A 402 11.81 20.75 3.47
N GLY A 403 12.27 19.61 3.98
CA GLY A 403 13.59 19.06 3.68
C GLY A 403 13.76 18.67 2.20
N ALA A 404 12.74 17.99 1.62
CA ALA A 404 12.76 17.62 0.21
C ALA A 404 12.72 18.84 -0.73
N ALA A 405 11.96 19.87 -0.38
CA ALA A 405 11.93 21.13 -1.14
C ALA A 405 13.30 21.83 -1.13
N ALA A 406 13.92 21.94 0.04
CA ALA A 406 15.27 22.51 0.17
C ALA A 406 16.32 21.71 -0.62
N ALA A 407 16.23 20.37 -0.58
CA ALA A 407 17.12 19.50 -1.35
C ALA A 407 16.94 19.69 -2.87
N GLN A 408 15.71 19.83 -3.34
CA GLN A 408 15.42 20.10 -4.76
C GLN A 408 16.00 21.45 -5.18
N ASP A 409 15.82 22.51 -4.41
CA ASP A 409 16.38 23.84 -4.72
C ASP A 409 17.91 23.79 -4.78
N ALA A 410 18.56 23.14 -3.84
CA ALA A 410 20.01 22.99 -3.82
C ALA A 410 20.54 22.19 -5.03
N ALA A 411 19.86 21.07 -5.36
CA ALA A 411 20.21 20.25 -6.52
C ALA A 411 20.00 20.99 -7.85
N ALA A 412 18.96 21.79 -7.98
CA ALA A 412 18.71 22.62 -9.18
C ALA A 412 19.79 23.69 -9.37
N VAL A 413 20.25 24.35 -8.30
CA VAL A 413 21.35 25.31 -8.33
C VAL A 413 22.64 24.63 -8.75
N ASN A 414 22.99 23.48 -8.15
CA ASN A 414 24.18 22.72 -8.49
C ASN A 414 24.17 22.27 -9.97
N LEU A 415 23.02 21.74 -10.43
CA LEU A 415 22.83 21.32 -11.82
C LEU A 415 23.08 22.48 -12.81
N SER A 416 22.53 23.67 -12.52
CA SER A 416 22.73 24.85 -13.37
C SER A 416 24.17 25.31 -13.43
N HIS A 417 24.89 25.22 -12.29
CA HIS A 417 26.32 25.55 -12.20
C HIS A 417 27.17 24.58 -13.01
N LEU A 418 26.99 23.27 -12.85
CA LEU A 418 27.76 22.27 -13.58
C LEU A 418 27.43 22.24 -15.08
N ALA A 419 26.18 22.51 -15.47
CA ALA A 419 25.81 22.65 -16.88
C ALA A 419 26.56 23.81 -17.56
N ARG A 420 26.74 24.94 -16.87
CA ARG A 420 27.54 26.07 -17.37
C ARG A 420 29.03 25.70 -17.52
N ILE A 421 29.61 25.05 -16.51
CA ILE A 421 31.01 24.60 -16.58
C ILE A 421 31.21 23.61 -17.73
N GLN A 422 30.33 22.64 -17.89
CA GLN A 422 30.41 21.66 -18.98
C GLN A 422 30.31 22.34 -20.36
N ALA A 423 29.46 23.36 -20.50
CA ALA A 423 29.37 24.15 -21.75
C ALA A 423 30.68 24.92 -22.07
N GLU A 424 31.36 25.47 -21.05
CA GLU A 424 32.65 26.13 -21.18
C GLU A 424 33.74 25.13 -21.61
N LEU A 425 33.81 23.96 -20.95
CA LEU A 425 34.77 22.87 -21.27
C LEU A 425 34.57 22.37 -22.72
N LYS A 426 33.31 22.22 -23.15
CA LYS A 426 33.01 21.82 -24.51
C LYS A 426 33.46 22.85 -25.53
N LEU A 427 33.21 24.14 -25.28
CA LEU A 427 33.69 25.22 -26.15
C LEU A 427 35.21 25.24 -26.22
N GLN A 428 35.92 25.00 -25.11
CA GLN A 428 37.38 24.90 -25.10
C GLN A 428 37.86 23.71 -25.93
N GLN A 429 37.25 22.54 -25.79
CA GLN A 429 37.56 21.34 -26.58
C GLN A 429 37.34 21.58 -28.07
N ASP A 430 36.22 22.20 -28.47
CA ASP A 430 35.91 22.50 -29.88
C ASP A 430 36.91 23.49 -30.50
N ARG A 431 37.36 24.49 -29.72
CA ARG A 431 38.41 25.44 -30.15
C ARG A 431 39.76 24.75 -30.37
N LEU A 432 40.18 23.88 -29.43
CA LEU A 432 41.42 23.13 -29.55
C LEU A 432 41.39 22.14 -30.72
N GLN A 433 40.26 21.49 -30.94
CA GLN A 433 40.07 20.62 -32.11
C GLN A 433 40.19 21.39 -33.44
N SER A 434 39.62 22.60 -33.52
CA SER A 434 39.74 23.47 -34.68
C SER A 434 41.20 23.95 -34.89
N ARG A 435 41.93 24.26 -33.82
CA ARG A 435 43.35 24.62 -33.90
C ARG A 435 44.22 23.44 -34.34
N LEU A 436 43.90 22.21 -33.91
CA LEU A 436 44.57 20.99 -34.35
C LEU A 436 44.43 20.78 -35.84
N THR A 437 43.19 20.92 -36.39
CA THR A 437 42.93 20.80 -37.83
C THR A 437 43.67 21.86 -38.65
N ALA A 438 43.88 23.05 -38.09
CA ALA A 438 44.67 24.13 -38.67
C ALA A 438 46.20 23.96 -38.49
N GLY A 439 46.64 22.89 -37.84
CA GLY A 439 48.08 22.62 -37.55
C GLY A 439 48.67 23.46 -36.39
N ASN A 440 47.83 24.15 -35.60
CA ASN A 440 48.22 25.13 -34.58
C ASN A 440 47.98 24.60 -33.13
N ALA A 441 47.75 23.33 -32.94
CA ALA A 441 47.64 22.66 -31.63
C ALA A 441 48.24 21.24 -31.66
N ASP A 442 48.63 20.75 -30.51
CA ASP A 442 49.15 19.38 -30.33
C ASP A 442 48.02 18.37 -30.07
N ARG A 443 48.21 17.13 -30.54
CA ARG A 443 47.29 16.02 -30.28
C ARG A 443 47.14 15.71 -28.77
N LEU A 444 48.22 15.86 -28.00
CA LEU A 444 48.17 15.68 -26.56
C LEU A 444 47.33 16.75 -25.87
N GLU A 445 47.44 18.01 -26.31
CA GLU A 445 46.65 19.15 -25.80
C GLU A 445 45.16 18.91 -26.02
N VAL A 446 44.76 18.45 -27.20
CA VAL A 446 43.36 18.11 -27.54
C VAL A 446 42.89 16.89 -26.70
N ALA A 447 43.71 15.85 -26.54
CA ALA A 447 43.35 14.69 -25.77
C ALA A 447 43.18 15.02 -24.26
N SER A 448 44.05 15.90 -23.72
CA SER A 448 43.93 16.37 -22.34
C SER A 448 42.65 17.20 -22.12
N ALA A 449 42.30 18.09 -22.99
CA ALA A 449 41.05 18.84 -22.92
C ALA A 449 39.82 17.93 -23.07
N GLY A 450 39.94 16.85 -23.85
CA GLY A 450 38.92 15.81 -23.93
C GLY A 450 38.72 15.09 -22.60
N LEU A 451 39.76 14.84 -21.84
CA LEU A 451 39.66 14.27 -20.49
C LEU A 451 38.98 15.23 -19.48
N GLU A 452 39.28 16.53 -19.58
CA GLU A 452 38.63 17.55 -18.76
C GLU A 452 37.13 17.64 -19.07
N LEU A 453 36.78 17.62 -20.35
CA LEU A 453 35.36 17.56 -20.76
C LEU A 453 34.66 16.30 -20.26
N ALA A 454 35.28 15.11 -20.40
CA ALA A 454 34.71 13.86 -19.91
C ALA A 454 34.48 13.88 -18.39
N ALA A 455 35.41 14.47 -17.62
CA ALA A 455 35.23 14.66 -16.18
C ALA A 455 34.05 15.63 -15.88
N GLY A 456 33.91 16.70 -16.65
CA GLY A 456 32.78 17.63 -16.56
C GLY A 456 31.43 16.97 -16.91
N GLU A 457 31.41 16.10 -17.90
CA GLU A 457 30.21 15.33 -18.29
C GLU A 457 29.80 14.33 -17.22
N LEU A 458 30.74 13.66 -16.57
CA LEU A 458 30.46 12.77 -15.43
C LEU A 458 29.89 13.56 -14.25
N ALA A 459 30.49 14.70 -13.89
CA ALA A 459 29.99 15.57 -12.83
C ALA A 459 28.58 16.11 -13.13
N LEU A 460 28.29 16.47 -14.38
CA LEU A 460 26.97 16.90 -14.82
C LEU A 460 25.96 15.76 -14.73
N LEU A 461 26.32 14.54 -15.15
CA LEU A 461 25.46 13.37 -15.04
C LEU A 461 25.09 13.07 -13.58
N ASP A 462 26.05 13.11 -12.67
CA ASP A 462 25.81 12.90 -11.23
C ASP A 462 24.87 14.00 -10.67
N ALA A 463 25.02 15.26 -11.11
CA ALA A 463 24.12 16.35 -10.71
C ALA A 463 22.72 16.20 -11.30
N GLN A 464 22.58 15.70 -12.53
CA GLN A 464 21.29 15.39 -13.15
C GLN A 464 20.55 14.28 -12.37
N ALA A 465 21.27 13.22 -12.01
CA ALA A 465 20.69 12.12 -11.20
C ALA A 465 20.28 12.61 -9.81
N GLN A 466 21.09 13.45 -9.15
CA GLN A 466 20.74 14.07 -7.87
C GLN A 466 19.51 14.98 -7.98
N ALA A 467 19.43 15.82 -9.00
CA ALA A 467 18.29 16.72 -9.21
C ALA A 467 16.98 15.92 -9.48
N ALA A 468 17.05 14.87 -10.31
CA ALA A 468 15.93 13.98 -10.55
C ALA A 468 15.51 13.22 -9.27
N SER A 469 16.48 12.75 -8.49
CA SER A 469 16.21 12.07 -7.22
C SER A 469 15.56 13.01 -6.20
N ALA A 470 16.06 14.24 -6.06
CA ALA A 470 15.50 15.25 -5.15
C ALA A 470 14.07 15.66 -5.55
N ALA A 471 13.81 15.87 -6.84
CA ALA A 471 12.47 16.12 -7.34
C ALA A 471 11.53 14.94 -7.07
N GLY A 472 11.99 13.70 -7.30
CA GLY A 472 11.24 12.50 -6.97
C GLY A 472 10.94 12.36 -5.48
N GLN A 473 11.89 12.69 -4.61
CA GLN A 473 11.70 12.67 -3.17
C GLN A 473 10.65 13.70 -2.72
N LEU A 474 10.61 14.86 -3.35
CA LEU A 474 9.57 15.86 -3.06
C LEU A 474 8.18 15.34 -3.48
N GLU A 475 8.04 14.70 -4.65
CA GLU A 475 6.78 14.06 -5.05
C GLU A 475 6.34 12.98 -4.07
N ASP A 476 7.28 12.15 -3.58
CA ASP A 476 7.01 11.12 -2.57
C ASP A 476 6.57 11.74 -1.23
N SER A 477 7.22 12.82 -0.81
CA SER A 477 6.86 13.54 0.42
C SER A 477 5.52 14.24 0.32
N LEU A 478 5.11 14.68 -0.86
CA LEU A 478 3.79 15.27 -1.10
C LEU A 478 2.70 14.22 -1.31
N GLN A 479 3.02 13.02 -1.80
CA GLN A 479 2.08 12.02 -2.30
C GLN A 479 1.04 12.60 -3.31
N VAL A 480 1.48 13.55 -4.11
CA VAL A 480 0.69 14.17 -5.18
C VAL A 480 1.48 14.04 -6.48
N PRO A 481 0.94 13.40 -7.54
CA PRO A 481 1.63 13.30 -8.82
C PRO A 481 1.88 14.69 -9.40
N PHE A 482 3.08 14.93 -9.87
CA PHE A 482 3.45 16.24 -10.45
C PHE A 482 2.63 16.60 -11.69
N SER A 483 2.15 15.61 -12.46
CA SER A 483 1.22 15.81 -13.57
C SER A 483 -0.08 16.53 -13.18
N ASN A 484 -0.47 16.48 -11.92
CA ASN A 484 -1.71 17.07 -11.41
C ASN A 484 -1.53 18.42 -10.72
N LEU A 485 -0.28 18.88 -10.50
CA LEU A 485 0.00 20.10 -9.76
C LEU A 485 -0.53 21.37 -10.46
N ASP A 486 -0.47 21.44 -11.78
CA ASP A 486 -0.99 22.58 -12.52
C ASP A 486 -2.52 22.71 -12.40
N ALA A 487 -3.22 21.59 -12.27
CA ALA A 487 -4.67 21.57 -12.01
C ALA A 487 -5.05 22.08 -10.62
N LEU A 488 -4.12 21.99 -9.63
CA LEU A 488 -4.35 22.41 -8.24
C LEU A 488 -4.13 23.91 -8.01
N VAL A 489 -3.43 24.59 -8.92
CA VAL A 489 -3.14 26.03 -8.84
C VAL A 489 -4.30 26.87 -9.41
N VAL A 490 -5.27 26.26 -10.09
CA VAL A 490 -6.47 26.97 -10.55
C VAL A 490 -7.29 27.44 -9.34
N PRO A 491 -7.55 28.77 -9.20
CA PRO A 491 -8.20 29.29 -8.01
C PRO A 491 -9.59 28.70 -7.83
N SER A 492 -9.87 28.31 -6.60
CA SER A 492 -11.09 27.70 -6.06
C SER A 492 -12.37 28.58 -6.29
N ARG A 493 -12.67 28.98 -7.52
CA ARG A 493 -13.97 29.59 -7.87
C ARG A 493 -15.06 28.56 -8.20
N ALA A 494 -14.70 27.26 -8.34
CA ALA A 494 -15.65 26.22 -8.72
C ALA A 494 -16.26 25.44 -7.52
N LEU A 495 -15.81 25.68 -6.28
CA LEU A 495 -16.31 24.95 -5.09
C LEU A 495 -17.42 25.67 -4.31
N THR A 496 -17.84 26.87 -4.77
CA THR A 496 -18.93 27.63 -4.11
C THR A 496 -20.32 27.40 -4.68
N SER A 497 -20.50 26.40 -5.55
CA SER A 497 -21.80 26.07 -6.16
C SER A 497 -22.23 24.62 -5.93
N LEU A 498 -22.06 24.10 -4.71
CA LEU A 498 -22.82 22.92 -4.31
C LEU A 498 -24.12 23.38 -3.66
N PRO A 499 -25.31 22.94 -4.12
CA PRO A 499 -26.56 23.22 -3.44
C PRO A 499 -26.55 22.53 -2.08
N SER A 500 -26.94 23.29 -1.06
CA SER A 500 -27.17 22.81 0.30
C SER A 500 -28.18 21.66 0.31
N PRO A 501 -28.05 20.70 1.27
CA PRO A 501 -28.92 19.53 1.36
C PRO A 501 -30.39 19.85 1.62
#